data_0e2dec6d43bdfeea2db4ba5a4ddf53cd
#
_entry.id   0e2dec6d43bdfeea2db4ba5a4ddf53cd
#
_cell.length_a   1.000
_cell.length_b   1.000
_cell.length_c   1.000
_cell.angle_alpha   90.00
_cell.angle_beta   90.00
_cell.angle_gamma   90.00
#
_symmetry.space_group_name_H-M   'P 1'
#
loop_
_entity.id
_entity.type
_entity.pdbx_description
1 polymer ?
#
loop_
_entity_poly.entity_id
_entity_poly.type
_entity_poly.pdbx_seq_one_letter_code
_entity_poly.pdbx_strand_id
1 'polypeptide(L)'
;SMQLPTIKLHNDSMQRGFKKAGAQAIIMSLRSVKDKETAEFMTCFYRNLVHFPMHKSFQLTVNEMKQKYPLNPENWNSFILLDAI
;
A
#
# COMPACT_ATOMS: atom_id res chain seq x y z
N SER A 1 -8.82 -4.84 22.76
CA SER A 1 -8.94 -5.54 21.49
C SER A 1 -7.96 -4.97 20.49
N MET A 2 -7.52 -5.84 19.63
CA MET A 2 -6.57 -5.44 18.66
C MET A 2 -7.24 -4.82 17.51
N GLN A 3 -6.77 -3.67 17.13
CA GLN A 3 -7.28 -3.02 15.94
C GLN A 3 -6.19 -3.00 14.90
N LEU A 4 -6.58 -3.20 13.67
CA LEU A 4 -5.63 -3.06 12.59
C LEU A 4 -5.25 -1.60 12.42
N PRO A 5 -4.04 -1.33 11.97
CA PRO A 5 -3.64 0.04 11.71
C PRO A 5 -4.56 0.70 10.70
N THR A 6 -4.73 1.98 10.86
CA THR A 6 -5.50 2.75 9.89
C THR A 6 -4.64 3.01 8.67
N ILE A 7 -5.08 2.58 7.52
CA ILE A 7 -4.35 2.73 6.29
C ILE A 7 -5.22 3.43 5.28
N LYS A 8 -4.65 4.39 4.60
CA LYS A 8 -5.37 5.11 3.56
C LYS A 8 -4.60 5.07 2.27
N LEU A 9 -5.33 4.98 1.17
CA LEU A 9 -4.74 4.99 -0.14
C LEU A 9 -5.04 6.31 -0.81
N HIS A 10 -4.01 6.95 -1.33
CA HIS A 10 -4.15 8.22 -1.99
C HIS A 10 -3.47 8.23 -3.33
N ASN A 11 -3.98 9.02 -4.23
CA ASN A 11 -3.30 9.29 -5.48
C ASN A 11 -2.26 10.34 -5.26
N ASP A 12 -1.31 10.40 -6.15
CA ASP A 12 -0.17 11.27 -6.01
C ASP A 12 -0.54 12.70 -5.85
N SER A 13 -1.55 13.16 -6.52
CA SER A 13 -1.89 14.55 -6.44
C SER A 13 -2.49 14.93 -5.11
N MET A 14 -2.84 13.95 -4.32
CA MET A 14 -3.47 14.23 -3.08
C MET A 14 -2.65 13.96 -1.91
N GLN A 15 -1.36 13.98 -2.11
CA GLN A 15 -0.56 13.67 -1.05
C GLN A 15 -0.47 14.62 -0.02
N ARG A 16 -1.32 15.33 0.46
CA ARG A 16 -1.14 16.09 1.51
C ARG A 16 -1.63 15.42 2.65
N GLY A 17 -1.03 15.50 3.43
CA GLY A 17 -1.18 15.37 4.59
C GLY A 17 -2.20 14.73 5.31
N PHE A 18 -2.12 13.65 5.48
CA PHE A 18 -2.99 13.00 6.17
C PHE A 18 -2.55 12.50 7.41
N LYS A 19 -1.78 13.16 8.13
CA LYS A 19 -1.38 12.73 9.35
C LYS A 19 -2.44 12.97 10.32
N LYS A 20 -3.52 12.27 10.28
CA LYS A 20 -4.51 12.43 11.23
C LYS A 20 -4.28 11.55 12.40
N ALA A 21 -4.81 11.86 13.52
CA ALA A 21 -4.74 11.03 14.71
C ALA A 21 -5.34 9.69 14.39
N GLY A 22 -4.67 8.65 14.73
CA GLY A 22 -5.14 7.31 14.47
C GLY A 22 -4.62 6.70 13.18
N ALA A 23 -4.10 7.51 12.29
CA ALA A 23 -3.54 6.96 11.08
C ALA A 23 -2.12 6.50 11.36
N GLN A 24 -1.83 5.26 11.04
CA GLN A 24 -0.51 4.72 11.29
C GLN A 24 0.32 4.62 10.04
N ALA A 25 -0.29 4.61 8.88
CA ALA A 25 0.44 4.55 7.64
C ALA A 25 -0.44 5.01 6.50
N ILE A 26 0.18 5.44 5.45
CA ILE A 26 -0.49 5.85 4.23
C ILE A 26 0.21 5.17 3.08
N ILE A 27 -0.56 4.53 2.24
CA ILE A 27 -0.03 4.02 0.99
C ILE A 27 -0.47 4.98 -0.10
N MET A 28 0.51 5.45 -0.86
CA MET A 28 0.27 6.45 -1.85
C MET A 28 0.70 5.94 -3.19
N SER A 29 -0.08 6.21 -4.22
CA SER A 29 0.40 5.88 -5.54
C SER A 29 1.18 7.06 -6.11
N LEU A 30 2.26 6.75 -6.79
CA LEU A 30 3.12 7.76 -7.36
C LEU A 30 2.66 8.19 -8.75
N ARG A 31 1.67 7.51 -9.28
CA ARG A 31 1.13 7.81 -10.58
C ARG A 31 -0.30 7.29 -10.64
N SER A 32 -1.02 7.66 -11.67
CA SER A 32 -2.36 7.16 -11.84
C SER A 32 -2.30 5.67 -12.12
N VAL A 33 -2.99 4.90 -11.31
CA VAL A 33 -3.04 3.46 -11.44
C VAL A 33 -4.50 3.08 -11.57
N LYS A 34 -4.79 2.08 -12.38
CA LYS A 34 -6.15 1.66 -12.56
C LYS A 34 -6.70 1.04 -11.28
N ASP A 35 -8.00 1.16 -11.12
CA ASP A 35 -8.66 0.69 -9.91
C ASP A 35 -8.44 -0.79 -9.68
N LYS A 36 -8.42 -1.57 -10.73
CA LYS A 36 -8.23 -3.01 -10.60
C LYS A 36 -6.86 -3.33 -10.02
N GLU A 37 -5.83 -2.70 -10.55
CA GLU A 37 -4.48 -2.96 -10.07
C GLU A 37 -4.29 -2.45 -8.65
N THR A 38 -4.90 -1.31 -8.33
CA THR A 38 -4.85 -0.79 -6.97
C THR A 38 -5.54 -1.75 -6.01
N ALA A 39 -6.71 -2.25 -6.38
CA ALA A 39 -7.44 -3.16 -5.53
C ALA A 39 -6.67 -4.45 -5.31
N GLU A 40 -6.01 -4.92 -6.33
CA GLU A 40 -5.23 -6.14 -6.22
C GLU A 40 -4.04 -5.95 -5.28
N PHE A 41 -3.33 -4.84 -5.42
CA PHE A 41 -2.22 -4.52 -4.55
C PHE A 41 -2.69 -4.43 -3.10
N MET A 42 -3.79 -3.73 -2.87
CA MET A 42 -4.29 -3.55 -1.52
C MET A 42 -4.81 -4.84 -0.90
N THR A 43 -5.44 -5.67 -1.70
CA THR A 43 -5.90 -6.97 -1.21
C THR A 43 -4.71 -7.81 -0.76
N CYS A 44 -3.65 -7.81 -1.54
CA CYS A 44 -2.44 -8.55 -1.19
C CYS A 44 -1.82 -7.97 0.07
N PHE A 45 -1.77 -6.66 0.17
CA PHE A 45 -1.18 -6.00 1.31
C PHE A 45 -1.95 -6.34 2.60
N TYR A 46 -3.27 -6.26 2.56
CA TYR A 46 -4.08 -6.57 3.73
C TYR A 46 -3.95 -8.04 4.14
N ARG A 47 -3.85 -8.93 3.16
CA ARG A 47 -3.64 -10.32 3.46
C ARG A 47 -2.33 -10.54 4.19
N ASN A 48 -1.28 -9.85 3.78
CA ASN A 48 0.00 -9.96 4.44
C ASN A 48 -0.01 -9.34 5.84
N LEU A 49 -0.81 -8.29 6.03
CA LEU A 49 -0.87 -7.63 7.33
C LEU A 49 -1.40 -8.53 8.44
N VAL A 50 -2.12 -9.56 8.10
CA VAL A 50 -2.61 -10.50 9.09
C VAL A 50 -1.45 -11.22 9.78
N HIS A 51 -0.35 -11.40 9.05
CA HIS A 51 0.75 -12.21 9.54
C HIS A 51 2.04 -11.45 9.80
N PHE A 52 2.18 -10.25 9.25
CA PHE A 52 3.46 -9.55 9.28
C PHE A 52 3.27 -8.08 9.63
N PRO A 53 4.32 -7.45 10.18
CA PRO A 53 4.26 -6.02 10.42
C PRO A 53 4.13 -5.24 9.11
N MET A 54 3.82 -3.97 9.24
CA MET A 54 3.45 -3.16 8.10
C MET A 54 4.53 -3.07 7.02
N HIS A 55 5.76 -2.74 7.40
CA HIS A 55 6.83 -2.64 6.43
C HIS A 55 7.10 -3.96 5.73
N LYS A 56 7.07 -5.04 6.50
CA LYS A 56 7.27 -6.36 5.93
C LYS A 56 6.15 -6.72 4.99
N SER A 57 4.93 -6.39 5.38
CA SER A 57 3.77 -6.66 4.54
C SER A 57 3.85 -5.92 3.22
N PHE A 58 4.29 -4.67 3.27
CA PHE A 58 4.42 -3.88 2.06
C PHE A 58 5.49 -4.48 1.15
N GLN A 59 6.63 -4.84 1.73
CA GLN A 59 7.70 -5.42 0.95
C GLN A 59 7.29 -6.74 0.32
N LEU A 60 6.59 -7.59 1.08
CA LEU A 60 6.10 -8.84 0.54
C LEU A 60 5.09 -8.62 -0.57
N THR A 61 4.24 -7.61 -0.42
CA THR A 61 3.25 -7.31 -1.43
C THR A 61 3.91 -6.88 -2.73
N VAL A 62 4.91 -6.00 -2.63
CA VAL A 62 5.63 -5.57 -3.82
C VAL A 62 6.27 -6.77 -4.50
N ASN A 63 6.88 -7.66 -3.73
CA ASN A 63 7.52 -8.83 -4.30
C ASN A 63 6.52 -9.76 -4.97
N GLU A 64 5.38 -9.98 -4.35
CA GLU A 64 4.36 -10.85 -4.93
C GLU A 64 3.82 -10.25 -6.22
N MET A 65 3.56 -8.97 -6.24
CA MET A 65 3.04 -8.32 -7.43
C MET A 65 4.10 -8.29 -8.54
N LYS A 66 5.36 -8.16 -8.16
CA LYS A 66 6.45 -8.19 -9.13
C LYS A 66 6.55 -9.56 -9.79
N GLN A 67 6.37 -10.62 -9.02
CA GLN A 67 6.40 -11.95 -9.58
C GLN A 67 5.21 -12.22 -10.47
N LYS A 68 4.07 -11.65 -10.12
CA LYS A 68 2.87 -11.85 -10.89
C LYS A 68 2.87 -11.03 -12.17
N TYR A 69 3.44 -9.83 -12.10
CA TYR A 69 3.44 -8.92 -13.24
C TYR A 69 4.84 -8.42 -13.57
N PRO A 70 5.74 -9.30 -13.98
CA PRO A 70 7.12 -8.88 -14.22
C PRO A 70 7.26 -7.92 -15.39
N LEU A 71 6.30 -7.93 -16.31
CA LEU A 71 6.37 -7.06 -17.47
C LEU A 71 5.52 -5.80 -17.31
N ASN A 72 4.90 -5.65 -16.15
CA ASN A 72 4.08 -4.47 -15.89
C ASN A 72 4.50 -3.85 -14.55
N PRO A 73 5.66 -3.19 -14.54
CA PRO A 73 6.19 -2.70 -13.27
C PRO A 73 5.30 -1.69 -12.58
N GLU A 74 4.42 -1.04 -13.32
CA GLU A 74 3.52 -0.09 -12.71
C GLU A 74 2.56 -0.77 -11.71
N ASN A 75 2.40 -2.08 -11.80
CA ASN A 75 1.53 -2.79 -10.87
C ASN A 75 2.18 -2.99 -9.51
N TRP A 76 3.47 -2.76 -9.39
CA TRP A 76 4.13 -2.96 -8.10
C TRP A 76 5.09 -1.84 -7.75
N ASN A 77 5.49 -1.00 -8.67
CA ASN A 77 6.41 0.08 -8.31
C ASN A 77 5.73 1.44 -8.24
N SER A 78 4.40 1.47 -8.30
CA SER A 78 3.67 2.74 -8.29
C SER A 78 3.23 3.16 -6.91
N PHE A 79 3.55 2.39 -5.89
CA PHE A 79 3.07 2.65 -4.54
C PHE A 79 4.23 2.85 -3.58
N ILE A 80 4.02 3.68 -2.59
CA ILE A 80 4.97 3.82 -1.49
C ILE A 80 4.22 3.78 -0.18
N LEU A 81 4.92 3.39 0.85
CA LEU A 81 4.37 3.33 2.20
C LEU A 81 5.00 4.45 3.01
N LEU A 82 4.16 5.28 3.59
CA LEU A 82 4.61 6.34 4.46
C LEU A 82 4.12 6.05 5.86
N ASP A 83 5.04 5.98 6.79
CA ASP A 83 4.68 5.74 8.17
C ASP A 83 4.28 7.03 8.82
N ALA A 84 3.22 6.99 9.57
CA ALA A 84 2.83 8.13 10.36
C ALA A 84 3.44 7.94 11.73
N ILE A 85 4.37 8.69 12.04
CA ILE A 85 5.02 8.57 13.31
C ILE A 85 4.54 9.63 14.26
#